data_165ab36db12d39035cdeadf7f75fcc54
#
_entry.id   165ab36db12d39035cdeadf7f75fcc54
#
_cell.length_a   1.000
_cell.length_b   1.000
_cell.length_c   1.000
_cell.angle_alpha   90.00
_cell.angle_beta   90.00
_cell.angle_gamma   90.00
#
_symmetry.space_group_name_H-M   'P 1'
#
loop_
_entity.id
_entity.type
_entity.pdbx_description
1 polymer ?
#
loop_
_entity_poly.entity_id
_entity_poly.type
_entity_poly.pdbx_seq_one_letter_code
_entity_poly.pdbx_strand_id
1 'polypeptide(L)'
;MEQYNKIFEDMEQLGFKRENDLFIYDNITYNNMIINGQQYQQPQHNYIYLQYIGDGYIKDIVECGESDGSDIEENTQEIYQFDYLNENKDPVTTICVSDINDIKFFLGL
;
A
#
# COMPACT_ATOMS: atom_id res chain seq x y z
N MET A 1 -8.04 -22.33 4.55
CA MET A 1 -7.84 -21.95 4.83
C MET A 1 -7.61 -21.03 4.81
N GLU A 2 -7.56 -20.67 4.89
CA GLU A 2 -7.43 -19.85 4.89
C GLU A 2 -6.62 -19.21 5.34
N GLN A 3 -5.85 -18.92 4.97
CA GLN A 3 -5.02 -18.16 5.33
C GLN A 3 -5.33 -16.88 5.03
N TYR A 4 -6.07 -16.22 5.66
CA TYR A 4 -6.44 -14.89 5.46
C TYR A 4 -5.33 -14.04 5.92
N ASN A 5 -4.68 -13.34 5.10
CA ASN A 5 -3.58 -12.47 5.48
C ASN A 5 -4.10 -11.25 6.20
N LYS A 6 -3.53 -10.99 7.34
CA LYS A 6 -3.98 -9.87 8.14
C LYS A 6 -3.77 -8.55 7.42
N ILE A 7 -2.76 -8.46 6.59
CA ILE A 7 -2.52 -7.21 5.88
C ILE A 7 -3.69 -6.89 4.96
N PHE A 8 -4.34 -7.91 4.39
CA PHE A 8 -5.47 -7.66 3.51
C PHE A 8 -6.65 -7.13 4.30
N GLU A 9 -6.88 -7.68 5.49
CA GLU A 9 -7.94 -7.18 6.33
C GLU A 9 -7.68 -5.74 6.75
N ASP A 10 -6.44 -5.44 7.09
CA ASP A 10 -6.10 -4.11 7.52
C ASP A 10 -6.27 -3.11 6.37
N MET A 11 -5.95 -3.52 5.16
CA MET A 11 -6.16 -2.64 4.03
C MET A 11 -7.64 -2.35 3.82
N GLU A 12 -8.49 -3.35 4.02
CA GLU A 12 -9.92 -3.12 3.88
C GLU A 12 -10.43 -2.20 4.97
N GLN A 13 -9.86 -2.28 6.16
CA GLN A 13 -10.26 -1.39 7.21
C GLN A 13 -9.81 0.04 6.96
N LEU A 14 -8.76 0.24 6.21
CA LEU A 14 -8.33 1.57 5.85
C LEU A 14 -9.24 2.18 4.79
N GLY A 15 -10.04 1.38 4.11
CA GLY A 15 -10.91 1.90 3.08
C GLY A 15 -10.64 1.37 1.70
N PHE A 16 -9.71 0.42 1.58
CA PHE A 16 -9.48 -0.18 0.29
C PHE A 16 -10.62 -1.12 -0.07
N LYS A 17 -10.99 -1.10 -1.34
CA LYS A 17 -11.97 -2.06 -1.84
C LYS A 17 -11.21 -3.13 -2.57
N ARG A 18 -11.47 -4.37 -2.25
CA ARG A 18 -10.72 -5.47 -2.82
C ARG A 18 -11.52 -6.12 -3.95
N GLU A 19 -10.87 -6.26 -5.11
CA GLU A 19 -11.44 -6.96 -6.23
C GLU A 19 -10.40 -7.96 -6.70
N ASN A 20 -10.54 -9.21 -6.30
CA ASN A 20 -9.55 -10.23 -6.57
C ASN A 20 -8.20 -9.79 -6.01
N ASP A 21 -7.22 -9.57 -6.84
CA ASP A 21 -5.91 -9.13 -6.38
C ASP A 21 -5.73 -7.63 -6.42
N LEU A 22 -6.77 -6.89 -6.75
CA LEU A 22 -6.66 -5.46 -6.90
C LEU A 22 -7.30 -4.77 -5.71
N PHE A 23 -6.58 -3.84 -5.12
CA PHE A 23 -7.06 -3.04 -4.00
C PHE A 23 -7.19 -1.60 -4.45
N ILE A 24 -8.36 -1.02 -4.26
CA ILE A 24 -8.66 0.32 -4.74
C ILE A 24 -9.00 1.20 -3.55
N TYR A 25 -8.30 2.30 -3.42
CA TYR A 25 -8.54 3.26 -2.35
C TYR A 25 -8.99 4.56 -2.98
N ASP A 26 -10.12 5.11 -2.50
CA ASP A 26 -10.66 6.35 -3.02
C ASP A 26 -10.25 7.46 -2.07
N ASN A 27 -9.26 8.23 -2.48
CA ASN A 27 -8.77 9.33 -1.67
C ASN A 27 -9.47 10.60 -2.12
N ILE A 28 -10.44 11.06 -1.36
CA ILE A 28 -11.27 12.20 -1.75
C ILE A 28 -10.65 13.46 -1.19
N THR A 29 -10.40 14.42 -2.06
CA THR A 29 -9.97 15.74 -1.64
C THR A 29 -11.03 16.73 -2.05
N TYR A 30 -11.01 17.92 -1.44
CA TYR A 30 -12.01 18.93 -1.73
C TYR A 30 -11.30 20.17 -2.22
N ASN A 31 -11.75 20.67 -3.36
CA ASN A 31 -11.24 21.90 -3.91
C ASN A 31 -12.16 23.04 -3.51
N ASN A 32 -11.57 24.09 -2.96
CA ASN A 32 -12.35 25.25 -2.59
C ASN A 32 -12.47 26.17 -3.79
N MET A 33 -13.68 26.56 -4.12
CA MET A 33 -13.92 27.44 -5.25
C MET A 33 -14.77 28.59 -4.80
N ILE A 34 -14.52 29.76 -5.35
CA ILE A 34 -15.32 30.94 -5.06
C ILE A 34 -15.98 31.38 -6.35
N ILE A 35 -17.32 31.36 -6.36
CA ILE A 35 -18.08 31.75 -7.53
C ILE A 35 -19.07 32.79 -7.07
N ASN A 36 -19.03 33.97 -7.69
CA ASN A 36 -19.93 35.06 -7.34
C ASN A 36 -19.87 35.41 -5.88
N GLY A 37 -18.70 35.32 -5.29
CA GLY A 37 -18.52 35.67 -3.88
C GLY A 37 -18.91 34.59 -2.90
N GLN A 38 -19.37 33.46 -3.38
CA GLN A 38 -19.74 32.36 -2.50
C GLN A 38 -18.73 31.24 -2.58
N GLN A 39 -18.49 30.62 -1.45
CA GLN A 39 -17.48 29.59 -1.37
C GLN A 39 -18.12 28.23 -1.55
N TYR A 40 -17.56 27.43 -2.42
CA TYR A 40 -18.04 26.08 -2.69
C TYR A 40 -16.90 25.11 -2.51
N GLN A 41 -17.25 23.89 -2.11
CA GLN A 41 -16.28 22.81 -2.03
C GLN A 41 -16.68 21.74 -3.03
N GLN A 42 -15.77 21.39 -3.91
CA GLN A 42 -16.03 20.38 -4.92
C GLN A 42 -15.22 19.15 -4.61
N PRO A 43 -15.84 17.98 -4.43
CA PRO A 43 -15.09 16.77 -4.14
C PRO A 43 -14.35 16.30 -5.39
N GLN A 44 -13.16 15.83 -5.18
CA GLN A 44 -12.35 15.26 -6.24
C GLN A 44 -11.89 13.89 -5.80
N HIS A 45 -12.19 12.88 -6.61
CA HIS A 45 -11.82 11.52 -6.28
C HIS A 45 -10.48 11.20 -6.90
N ASN A 46 -9.57 10.73 -6.07
CA ASN A 46 -8.25 10.33 -6.53
C ASN A 46 -8.09 8.87 -6.14
N TYR A 47 -8.04 7.99 -7.11
CA TYR A 47 -8.00 6.57 -6.83
C TYR A 47 -6.57 6.09 -6.78
N ILE A 48 -6.29 5.25 -5.81
CA ILE A 48 -5.01 4.60 -5.68
C ILE A 48 -5.24 3.12 -5.91
N TYR A 49 -4.53 2.55 -6.87
CA TYR A 49 -4.70 1.16 -7.21
C TYR A 49 -3.44 0.41 -6.80
N LEU A 50 -3.61 -0.61 -5.98
CA LEU A 50 -2.50 -1.49 -5.61
C LEU A 50 -2.88 -2.91 -6.00
N GLN A 51 -2.02 -3.55 -6.77
CA GLN A 51 -2.27 -4.92 -7.17
C GLN A 51 -1.31 -5.84 -6.43
N TYR A 52 -1.86 -6.82 -5.75
CA TYR A 52 -1.03 -7.75 -4.99
C TYR A 52 -0.33 -8.68 -5.95
N ILE A 53 0.99 -8.76 -5.87
CA ILE A 53 1.73 -9.60 -6.78
C ILE A 53 2.48 -10.72 -6.07
N GLY A 54 2.44 -10.76 -4.76
CA GLY A 54 3.00 -11.92 -4.10
C GLY A 54 3.63 -11.59 -2.76
N ASP A 55 4.16 -12.63 -2.13
CA ASP A 55 4.84 -12.51 -0.87
C ASP A 55 6.34 -12.61 -1.10
N GLY A 56 7.08 -11.94 -0.28
CA GLY A 56 8.52 -12.03 -0.31
C GLY A 56 9.06 -11.99 1.09
N TYR A 57 10.36 -12.03 1.20
CA TYR A 57 11.02 -12.02 2.50
C TYR A 57 12.22 -11.11 2.47
N ILE A 58 12.43 -10.37 3.55
CA ILE A 58 13.61 -9.59 3.68
C ILE A 58 14.63 -10.47 4.33
N LYS A 59 15.68 -10.80 3.65
CA LYS A 59 16.73 -11.53 4.29
C LYS A 59 18.08 -10.95 4.01
N ASP A 60 18.13 -9.92 3.22
CA ASP A 60 19.42 -9.39 2.89
C ASP A 60 19.85 -8.29 3.77
N ILE A 61 19.05 -7.89 4.72
CA ILE A 61 19.44 -6.82 5.58
C ILE A 61 20.71 -7.15 6.31
N VAL A 62 20.85 -8.39 6.65
CA VAL A 62 22.00 -8.76 7.42
C VAL A 62 23.24 -8.78 6.59
N GLU A 63 23.09 -8.94 5.31
CA GLU A 63 24.26 -9.04 4.51
C GLU A 63 24.98 -7.75 4.41
N CYS A 64 24.30 -6.68 4.65
CA CYS A 64 25.00 -5.42 4.60
C CYS A 64 25.89 -5.22 5.76
N GLY A 65 25.71 -5.92 6.83
CA GLY A 65 26.57 -5.75 7.96
C GLY A 65 27.37 -6.94 8.01
N GLU A 66 28.31 -6.98 8.74
CA GLU A 66 29.01 -8.01 8.83
C GLU A 66 28.65 -8.94 9.73
N SER A 67 27.65 -9.30 9.91
CA SER A 67 27.27 -10.17 10.86
C SER A 67 27.84 -11.48 10.70
N ASP A 68 27.83 -12.30 11.63
CA ASP A 68 28.31 -13.51 11.60
C ASP A 68 27.24 -14.39 11.20
N GLY A 69 26.64 -14.47 10.35
CA GLY A 69 25.79 -15.42 9.79
C GLY A 69 24.84 -16.19 10.68
N SER A 70 25.10 -16.24 11.92
CA SER A 70 24.25 -17.03 12.77
C SER A 70 22.92 -16.32 12.99
N ASP A 71 22.82 -15.05 12.70
CA ASP A 71 21.61 -14.34 12.94
C ASP A 71 20.78 -14.14 11.71
N ILE A 72 21.19 -14.68 10.60
CA ILE A 72 20.50 -14.38 9.37
C ILE A 72 19.08 -14.85 9.40
N GLU A 73 18.83 -16.00 9.94
CA GLU A 73 17.49 -16.53 9.90
C GLU A 73 16.56 -15.74 10.73
N GLU A 74 17.03 -15.14 11.78
CA GLU A 74 16.14 -14.42 12.64
C GLU A 74 15.75 -13.10 12.07
N ASN A 75 16.44 -12.67 11.02
CA ASN A 75 16.10 -11.39 10.42
C ASN A 75 15.23 -11.53 9.20
N THR A 76 14.72 -12.72 8.94
CA THR A 76 13.80 -12.91 7.83
C THR A 76 12.44 -12.37 8.22
N GLN A 77 11.89 -11.55 7.37
CA GLN A 77 10.65 -10.88 7.69
C GLN A 77 9.71 -11.01 6.51
N GLU A 78 8.48 -11.34 6.75
CA GLU A 78 7.52 -11.52 5.67
C GLU A 78 7.18 -10.18 5.05
N ILE A 79 7.18 -10.12 3.74
CA ILE A 79 6.88 -8.90 3.03
C ILE A 79 5.82 -9.22 2.00
N TYR A 80 4.90 -8.29 1.81
CA TYR A 80 3.90 -8.38 0.77
C TYR A 80 4.29 -7.41 -0.33
N GLN A 81 4.16 -7.82 -1.57
CA GLN A 81 4.53 -6.99 -2.70
C GLN A 81 3.29 -6.58 -3.46
N PHE A 82 3.20 -5.31 -3.74
CA PHE A 82 2.09 -4.75 -4.49
C PHE A 82 2.65 -3.89 -5.61
N ASP A 83 1.96 -3.90 -6.75
CA ASP A 83 2.26 -2.94 -7.79
C ASP A 83 1.35 -1.74 -7.60
N TYR A 84 1.93 -0.55 -7.65
CA TYR A 84 1.15 0.67 -7.67
C TYR A 84 0.80 0.96 -9.12
N LEU A 85 -0.47 1.10 -9.43
CA LEU A 85 -0.92 1.25 -10.80
C LEU A 85 -1.43 2.66 -11.02
N ASN A 86 -1.30 3.15 -12.26
CA ASN A 86 -1.83 4.46 -12.58
C ASN A 86 -3.31 4.35 -12.91
N GLU A 87 -3.90 5.43 -13.39
CA GLU A 87 -5.33 5.42 -13.63
C GLU A 87 -5.72 4.49 -14.76
N ASN A 88 -4.78 4.11 -15.61
CA ASN A 88 -5.06 3.13 -16.66
C ASN A 88 -4.76 1.73 -16.18
N LYS A 89 -4.39 1.60 -14.90
CA LYS A 89 -4.08 0.33 -14.28
C LYS A 89 -2.82 -0.30 -14.85
N ASP A 90 -1.89 0.55 -15.27
CA ASP A 90 -0.58 0.09 -15.70
C ASP A 90 0.39 0.19 -14.52
N PRO A 91 1.26 -0.78 -14.34
CA PRO A 91 2.19 -0.75 -13.21
C PRO A 91 3.15 0.43 -13.31
N VAL A 92 3.26 1.17 -12.22
CA VAL A 92 4.18 2.29 -12.15
C VAL A 92 5.40 1.93 -11.31
N THR A 93 5.18 1.30 -10.18
CA THR A 93 6.26 0.92 -9.31
C THR A 93 5.79 -0.21 -8.40
N THR A 94 6.71 -0.91 -7.80
CA THR A 94 6.39 -1.99 -6.88
C THR A 94 6.68 -1.52 -5.47
N ILE A 95 5.77 -1.81 -4.56
CA ILE A 95 5.87 -1.43 -3.18
C ILE A 95 6.00 -2.68 -2.34
N CYS A 96 6.95 -2.68 -1.43
CA CYS A 96 7.13 -3.79 -0.51
C CYS A 96 6.71 -3.32 0.87
N VAL A 97 5.79 -4.05 1.49
CA VAL A 97 5.28 -3.67 2.79
C VAL A 97 5.37 -4.86 3.72
N SER A 98 5.69 -4.60 4.97
CA SER A 98 5.73 -5.67 5.95
C SER A 98 4.54 -5.58 6.91
N ASP A 99 3.89 -4.43 7.02
CA ASP A 99 2.68 -4.34 7.81
C ASP A 99 1.87 -3.16 7.32
N ILE A 100 0.74 -2.93 7.98
CA ILE A 100 -0.18 -1.92 7.50
C ILE A 100 0.39 -0.51 7.66
N ASN A 101 1.36 -0.32 8.53
CA ASN A 101 1.94 1.00 8.69
C ASN A 101 2.69 1.44 7.44
N ASP A 102 3.24 0.49 6.69
CA ASP A 102 3.90 0.83 5.44
C ASP A 102 2.89 1.34 4.43
N ILE A 103 1.69 0.77 4.41
CA ILE A 103 0.64 1.24 3.53
C ILE A 103 0.21 2.64 3.96
N LYS A 104 0.06 2.85 5.27
CA LYS A 104 -0.33 4.18 5.75
C LYS A 104 0.71 5.22 5.36
N PHE A 105 1.97 4.85 5.45
CA PHE A 105 3.02 5.78 5.07
C PHE A 105 2.95 6.10 3.59
N PHE A 106 2.69 5.08 2.77
CA PHE A 106 2.57 5.28 1.34
C PHE A 106 1.40 6.22 1.02
N LEU A 107 0.30 6.11 1.78
CA LEU A 107 -0.86 6.95 1.54
C LEU A 107 -0.73 8.33 2.17
N GLY A 108 0.25 8.54 3.03
CA GLY A 108 0.39 9.82 3.70
C GLY A 108 -0.51 9.96 4.91
N LEU A 109 -0.92 8.86 5.49
CA LEU A 109 -1.83 8.90 6.64
C LEU A 109 -1.10 8.92 7.97
#